data_761528a22f3e74f9500317815513f0a0
#
_entry.id   761528a22f3e74f9500317815513f0a0
#
_cell.length_a   1.000
_cell.length_b   1.000
_cell.length_c   1.000
_cell.angle_alpha   90.00
_cell.angle_beta   90.00
_cell.angle_gamma   90.00
#
_symmetry.space_group_name_H-M   'P 1'
#
loop_
_entity.id
_entity.type
_entity.pdbx_description
1 polymer ?
#
loop_
_entity_poly.entity_id
_entity_poly.type
_entity_poly.pdbx_seq_one_letter_code
_entity_poly.pdbx_strand_id
1 'polypeptide(L)' 'MTYKLIKDSMLGVVNQVRLTDSNGHVKLIPFMEDNTDYQEYLEWVALGHEAETAD' A
#
# COMPACT_ATOMS: atom_id res chain seq x y z
N MET A 1 9.56 6.90 -3.16
CA MET A 1 8.51 5.87 -3.06
C MET A 1 7.33 6.41 -2.26
N THR A 2 6.14 6.22 -2.80
CA THR A 2 4.91 6.71 -2.18
C THR A 2 3.90 5.58 -2.07
N TYR A 3 3.33 5.39 -0.90
CA TYR A 3 2.26 4.43 -0.69
C TYR A 3 0.94 5.17 -0.52
N LYS A 4 -0.10 4.66 -1.14
CA LYS A 4 -1.45 5.19 -0.99
C LYS A 4 -2.42 4.05 -0.74
N LEU A 5 -3.22 4.17 0.29
CA LEU A 5 -4.24 3.18 0.61
C LEU A 5 -5.32 3.17 -0.48
N ILE A 6 -5.74 1.98 -0.88
CA ILE A 6 -6.77 1.81 -1.90
C ILE A 6 -7.98 1.16 -1.25
N LYS A 7 -9.13 1.80 -1.43
CA LYS A 7 -10.38 1.34 -0.88
C LYS A 7 -11.12 0.50 -1.93
N ASP A 8 -11.58 -0.67 -1.53
CA ASP A 8 -12.43 -1.50 -2.37
C ASP A 8 -13.81 -0.85 -2.47
N SER A 9 -14.22 -0.50 -3.69
CA SER A 9 -15.49 0.21 -3.91
C SER A 9 -16.72 -0.65 -3.62
N MET A 10 -16.60 -1.97 -3.73
CA MET A 10 -17.70 -2.88 -3.46
C MET A 10 -17.85 -3.16 -1.97
N LEU A 11 -16.73 -3.34 -1.27
CA LEU A 11 -16.72 -3.68 0.15
C LEU A 11 -16.66 -2.45 1.06
N GLY A 12 -16.23 -1.31 0.52
CA GLY A 12 -16.10 -0.08 1.29
C GLY A 12 -14.96 -0.10 2.31
N VAL A 13 -14.00 -1.01 2.17
CA VAL A 13 -12.89 -1.15 3.10
C VAL A 13 -11.55 -1.03 2.36
N VAL A 14 -10.51 -0.60 3.08
CA VAL A 14 -9.15 -0.57 2.54
C VAL A 14 -8.59 -1.98 2.62
N ASN A 15 -8.26 -2.56 1.47
CA ASN A 15 -7.75 -3.93 1.41
C ASN A 15 -6.48 -4.08 0.57
N GLN A 16 -5.91 -2.98 0.13
CA GLN A 16 -4.65 -2.99 -0.61
C GLN A 16 -4.00 -1.62 -0.55
N VAL A 17 -2.74 -1.56 -0.97
CA VAL A 17 -2.00 -0.29 -1.02
C VAL A 17 -1.33 -0.17 -2.38
N ARG A 18 -1.26 1.05 -2.90
CA ARG A 18 -0.60 1.34 -4.17
C ARG A 18 0.77 1.92 -3.90
N LEU A 19 1.80 1.28 -4.45
CA LEU A 19 3.17 1.78 -4.38
C LEU A 19 3.50 2.48 -5.69
N THR A 20 3.99 3.71 -5.58
CA THR A 20 4.52 4.44 -6.73
C THR A 20 5.99 4.70 -6.45
N ASP A 21 6.87 4.22 -7.33
CA ASP A 21 8.30 4.41 -7.15
C ASP A 21 8.78 5.72 -7.79
N SER A 22 10.08 6.00 -7.66
CA SER A 22 10.67 7.23 -8.16
C SER A 22 10.68 7.32 -9.69
N ASN A 23 10.52 6.19 -10.37
CA ASN A 23 10.45 6.12 -11.83
C ASN A 23 9.03 6.25 -12.36
N GLY A 24 8.04 6.37 -11.47
CA GLY A 24 6.66 6.48 -11.85
C GLY A 24 5.96 5.14 -12.05
N HIS A 25 6.61 4.04 -11.73
CA HIS A 25 6.00 2.71 -11.81
C HIS A 25 5.01 2.53 -10.67
N VAL A 26 3.84 2.01 -10.99
CA VAL A 26 2.74 1.80 -10.03
C VAL A 26 2.52 0.30 -9.83
N LYS A 27 2.35 -0.09 -8.57
CA LYS A 27 2.15 -1.48 -8.21
C LYS A 27 1.08 -1.57 -7.13
N LEU A 28 0.11 -2.46 -7.32
CA LEU A 28 -0.92 -2.71 -6.32
C LEU A 28 -0.49 -3.88 -5.44
N ILE A 29 -0.55 -3.68 -4.14
CA ILE A 29 -0.09 -4.65 -3.15
C ILE A 29 -1.27 -5.04 -2.27
N PRO A 30 -1.75 -6.30 -2.37
CA PRO A 30 -2.84 -6.75 -1.49
C PRO A 30 -2.33 -6.96 -0.06
N PHE A 31 -3.23 -6.85 0.90
CA PHE A 31 -2.89 -7.08 2.30
C PHE A 31 -2.85 -8.59 2.58
N MET A 32 -1.77 -9.23 2.14
CA MET A 32 -1.58 -10.67 2.32
C MET A 32 -0.22 -10.92 2.97
N GLU A 33 -0.22 -11.67 4.05
CA GLU A 33 0.99 -11.93 4.83
C GLU A 33 2.09 -12.63 4.01
N ASP A 34 1.71 -13.43 3.03
CA ASP A 34 2.66 -14.14 2.17
C ASP A 34 3.27 -13.26 1.09
N ASN A 35 2.77 -12.04 0.93
CA ASN A 35 3.25 -11.14 -0.11
C ASN A 35 4.46 -10.35 0.40
N THR A 36 5.59 -10.51 -0.27
CA THR A 36 6.85 -9.83 0.11
C THR A 36 6.71 -8.31 0.07
N ASP A 37 5.99 -7.79 -0.93
CA ASP A 37 5.79 -6.35 -1.06
C ASP A 37 4.97 -5.79 0.11
N TYR A 38 4.00 -6.58 0.60
CA TYR A 38 3.23 -6.19 1.76
C TYR A 38 4.11 -6.16 3.02
N GLN A 39 5.01 -7.11 3.16
CA GLN A 39 5.96 -7.14 4.27
C GLN A 39 6.86 -5.91 4.24
N GLU A 40 7.33 -5.51 3.07
CA GLU A 40 8.13 -4.29 2.92
C GLU A 40 7.34 -3.05 3.30
N TYR A 41 6.05 -3.00 2.94
CA TYR A 41 5.17 -1.91 3.32
C TYR A 41 5.03 -1.82 4.84
N LEU A 42 4.84 -2.96 5.50
CA LEU A 42 4.72 -2.99 6.96
C LEU A 42 5.99 -2.50 7.65
N GLU A 43 7.16 -2.87 7.12
CA GLU A 43 8.43 -2.39 7.65
C GLU A 43 8.56 -0.86 7.50
N TRP A 44 8.12 -0.36 6.35
CA TRP A 44 8.14 1.07 6.07
C TRP A 44 7.25 1.83 7.07
N VAL A 45 6.07 1.32 7.35
CA VAL A 45 5.16 1.91 8.34
C VAL A 45 5.77 1.86 9.74
N ALA A 46 6.44 0.76 10.07
CA ALA A 46 7.08 0.59 11.38
C ALA A 46 8.21 1.60 11.62
N LEU A 47 8.77 2.17 10.55
CA LEU A 47 9.79 3.21 10.65
C LEU A 47 9.19 4.59 10.97
N GLY A 48 7.88 4.70 11.07
CA GLY A 48 7.21 5.94 11.41
C GLY A 48 6.57 6.67 10.24
N HIS A 49 6.50 6.03 9.09
CA HIS A 49 5.87 6.62 7.90
C HIS A 49 4.38 6.31 7.85
N GLU A 50 3.64 7.13 7.14
CA GLU A 50 2.21 6.92 6.93
C GLU A 50 1.90 6.94 5.44
N ALA A 51 1.08 5.98 4.99
CA ALA A 51 0.58 5.98 3.62
C ALA A 51 -0.48 7.06 3.45
N GLU A 52 -0.64 7.55 2.22
CA GLU A 52 -1.72 8.50 1.92
C GLU A 52 -3.06 7.81 2.12
N THR A 53 -4.04 8.57 2.59
CA THR A 53 -5.38 8.03 2.84
C THR A 53 -6.07 7.69 1.51
N ALA A 54 -6.96 6.69 1.56
CA ALA A 54 -7.78 6.33 0.39
C ALA A 54 -8.77 7.45 0.08
N ASP A 55 -9.03 7.59 -1.20
CA ASP A 55 -10.04 8.56 -1.67
C ASP A 55 -11.46 8.09 -1.37
#